data_4d6c3867f8e54de2002698978cb51000
#
_entry.id   4d6c3867f8e54de2002698978cb51000
#
_cell.length_a   1.000
_cell.length_b   1.000
_cell.length_c   1.000
_cell.angle_alpha   90.00
_cell.angle_beta   90.00
_cell.angle_gamma   90.00
#
_symmetry.space_group_name_H-M   'P 1'
#
loop_
_entity.id
_entity.type
_entity.pdbx_description
1 polymer ?
#
loop_
_entity_poly.entity_id
_entity_poly.type
_entity_poly.pdbx_seq_one_letter_code
_entity_poly.pdbx_strand_id
1 'polypeptide(L)'
;MPPTSASTGATASRRPRRGEGQWALGYREPLNKNEENKKNDDGLNVRRRIIDIYSKAGFDSIDPADLRGRLRWYGLYTQRAPGIDGGKTAVLEPEELDDRYFMLRVRIDGGQLSVAQLRAVAEISTAYGRDTADITDRQNVQLHWVRIEDVPAIWEKLEAVGLSTTEACGDTPRVILGCPLAGIAEDEVIDATPEIQQVYDDHIGSALFSNLPRKFKSSIAGCSVHCTNHEINDVAFVGVTGPDGTPGYDLFVGGGLSTNPMFAQRLGAFVRPEQLSEVWAGVCSVFRDYGYRRLRHRARIKFLVKDWGAAKFREVLEKDYLGYALPDGPAPELDPGTRRDHVGVHRQRDGRNYVGFAPRVGRVSGTKLARIADIAEAHGSDRIRTTADQKLVILDVTDDRVDALVDALEAEDLRVRPSTFRRQTMACTGIEYCKLAIVETKARGISLIDELERRLPDFPEPITINLNGCPNSCARIQVADIGLKGQLVTDRATGEQVEGFQVHLGGGMGLNAGFGRKVRGLKTTADDLPDYVERVLRRFLDQKEDGEAFAQWVARAAEADLA
;
A
#
# COMPACT_ATOMS: atom_id res chain seq x y z
N MET A 1 -46.93 -20.68 -14.52
CA MET A 1 -46.89 -19.25 -14.14
C MET A 1 -45.51 -18.99 -13.61
N PRO A 2 -44.71 -18.12 -14.22
CA PRO A 2 -43.40 -17.73 -13.66
C PRO A 2 -43.65 -16.80 -12.46
N PRO A 3 -42.79 -16.82 -11.44
CA PRO A 3 -42.90 -15.91 -10.31
C PRO A 3 -42.65 -14.48 -10.77
N THR A 4 -43.57 -13.61 -10.44
CA THR A 4 -43.51 -12.17 -10.71
C THR A 4 -42.30 -11.56 -10.02
N SER A 5 -41.51 -10.84 -10.80
CA SER A 5 -40.32 -10.11 -10.40
C SER A 5 -40.60 -9.03 -9.35
N ALA A 6 -40.34 -9.36 -8.09
CA ALA A 6 -40.37 -8.40 -6.99
C ALA A 6 -39.07 -7.54 -6.86
N SER A 7 -38.20 -7.55 -7.86
CA SER A 7 -36.88 -6.90 -7.78
C SER A 7 -36.83 -5.46 -8.28
N THR A 8 -37.86 -4.94 -8.91
CA THR A 8 -37.81 -3.59 -9.51
C THR A 8 -38.07 -2.45 -8.52
N GLY A 9 -38.63 -2.72 -7.36
CA GLY A 9 -38.88 -1.68 -6.34
C GLY A 9 -37.65 -1.31 -5.50
N ALA A 10 -36.77 -2.25 -5.24
CA ALA A 10 -35.59 -2.03 -4.39
C ALA A 10 -34.49 -1.17 -5.04
N THR A 11 -34.40 -1.16 -6.37
CA THR A 11 -33.41 -0.35 -7.08
C THR A 11 -33.75 1.14 -7.12
N ALA A 12 -35.02 1.51 -7.08
CA ALA A 12 -35.45 2.90 -7.10
C ALA A 12 -35.14 3.64 -5.79
N SER A 13 -35.14 2.95 -4.64
CA SER A 13 -34.84 3.53 -3.33
C SER A 13 -33.34 3.85 -3.13
N ARG A 14 -32.47 3.25 -3.94
CA ARG A 14 -31.02 3.42 -3.89
C ARG A 14 -30.48 4.60 -4.70
N ARG A 15 -31.33 5.34 -5.39
CA ARG A 15 -30.88 6.48 -6.18
C ARG A 15 -30.44 7.62 -5.27
N PRO A 16 -29.25 8.20 -5.48
CA PRO A 16 -28.78 9.32 -4.67
C PRO A 16 -29.74 10.49 -4.81
N ARG A 17 -30.00 11.18 -3.71
CA ARG A 17 -30.74 12.44 -3.70
C ARG A 17 -29.90 13.54 -4.34
N ARG A 18 -30.56 14.61 -4.81
CA ARG A 18 -29.86 15.78 -5.37
C ARG A 18 -28.89 16.35 -4.34
N GLY A 19 -27.62 16.48 -4.71
CA GLY A 19 -26.54 16.93 -3.83
C GLY A 19 -25.81 15.82 -3.05
N GLU A 20 -26.33 14.57 -3.07
CA GLU A 20 -25.75 13.42 -2.38
C GLU A 20 -25.25 12.41 -3.40
N GLY A 21 -23.94 12.17 -3.47
CA GLY A 21 -23.38 11.19 -4.40
C GLY A 21 -23.86 11.35 -5.84
N GLN A 22 -24.15 12.60 -6.25
CA GLN A 22 -24.81 12.89 -7.54
C GLN A 22 -24.05 12.39 -8.77
N TRP A 23 -22.82 11.95 -8.60
CA TRP A 23 -21.97 11.37 -9.63
C TRP A 23 -21.86 9.84 -9.52
N ALA A 24 -22.56 9.25 -8.56
CA ALA A 24 -22.48 7.84 -8.25
C ALA A 24 -23.21 7.01 -9.29
N LEU A 25 -24.50 6.91 -9.19
CA LEU A 25 -25.27 6.06 -10.07
C LEU A 25 -25.35 6.61 -11.48
N GLY A 26 -24.61 5.99 -12.38
CA GLY A 26 -24.56 6.36 -13.77
C GLY A 26 -23.51 7.42 -14.09
N TYR A 27 -23.29 7.58 -15.35
CA TYR A 27 -22.28 8.42 -15.93
C TYR A 27 -22.91 9.75 -16.34
N ARG A 28 -22.58 10.82 -15.63
CA ARG A 28 -23.05 12.17 -15.94
C ARG A 28 -22.06 12.87 -16.85
N GLU A 29 -22.60 13.47 -17.89
CA GLU A 29 -21.80 14.25 -18.84
C GLU A 29 -21.40 15.63 -18.27
N PRO A 30 -20.24 16.15 -18.67
CA PRO A 30 -19.21 15.46 -19.45
C PRO A 30 -18.44 14.46 -18.60
N LEU A 31 -18.16 13.28 -19.13
CA LEU A 31 -17.32 12.27 -18.51
C LEU A 31 -15.84 12.69 -18.62
N ASN A 32 -15.02 12.28 -17.65
CA ASN A 32 -13.58 12.27 -17.87
C ASN A 32 -13.18 10.99 -18.63
N LYS A 33 -12.05 11.03 -19.33
CA LYS A 33 -11.60 9.94 -20.21
C LYS A 33 -11.51 8.56 -19.51
N ASN A 34 -11.22 8.52 -18.21
CA ASN A 34 -11.20 7.23 -17.49
C ASN A 34 -12.61 6.65 -17.32
N GLU A 35 -13.61 7.50 -17.03
CA GLU A 35 -15.00 7.06 -16.90
C GLU A 35 -15.58 6.66 -18.28
N GLU A 36 -15.21 7.37 -19.34
CA GLU A 36 -15.58 6.97 -20.72
C GLU A 36 -15.04 5.57 -21.04
N ASN A 37 -13.76 5.33 -20.79
CA ASN A 37 -13.14 4.03 -21.02
C ASN A 37 -13.82 2.90 -20.24
N LYS A 38 -14.21 3.15 -18.96
CA LYS A 38 -14.89 2.17 -18.11
C LYS A 38 -16.35 1.96 -18.50
N LYS A 39 -17.02 2.99 -19.06
CA LYS A 39 -18.39 2.89 -19.57
C LYS A 39 -18.45 2.04 -20.83
N ASN A 40 -17.45 2.17 -21.70
CA ASN A 40 -17.42 1.52 -23.02
C ASN A 40 -17.06 0.05 -22.92
N ASP A 41 -16.22 -0.35 -21.96
CA ASP A 41 -15.77 -1.73 -21.83
C ASP A 41 -15.23 -1.98 -20.40
N ASP A 42 -15.53 -3.17 -19.84
CA ASP A 42 -15.02 -3.59 -18.55
C ASP A 42 -13.50 -3.84 -18.63
N GLY A 43 -12.77 -3.34 -17.61
CA GLY A 43 -11.33 -3.50 -17.55
C GLY A 43 -10.85 -4.96 -17.49
N LEU A 44 -11.67 -5.87 -16.96
CA LEU A 44 -11.34 -7.30 -16.91
C LEU A 44 -11.27 -7.95 -18.30
N ASN A 45 -11.97 -7.41 -19.28
CA ASN A 45 -11.98 -7.95 -20.65
C ASN A 45 -10.61 -7.84 -21.35
N VAL A 46 -9.72 -6.98 -20.88
CA VAL A 46 -8.40 -6.78 -21.51
C VAL A 46 -7.52 -8.02 -21.46
N ARG A 47 -7.73 -8.94 -20.48
CA ARG A 47 -6.96 -10.18 -20.39
C ARG A 47 -6.97 -10.96 -21.69
N ARG A 48 -8.15 -11.13 -22.27
CA ARG A 48 -8.31 -11.85 -23.53
C ARG A 48 -7.56 -11.17 -24.67
N ARG A 49 -7.62 -9.84 -24.75
CA ARG A 49 -6.88 -9.09 -25.78
C ARG A 49 -5.37 -9.19 -25.61
N ILE A 50 -4.88 -9.24 -24.36
CA ILE A 50 -3.45 -9.48 -24.11
C ILE A 50 -3.04 -10.85 -24.64
N ILE A 51 -3.79 -11.91 -24.34
CA ILE A 51 -3.47 -13.29 -24.74
C ILE A 51 -3.61 -13.47 -26.26
N ASP A 52 -4.70 -12.99 -26.85
CA ASP A 52 -5.05 -13.30 -28.23
C ASP A 52 -4.39 -12.38 -29.25
N ILE A 53 -4.08 -11.13 -28.87
CA ILE A 53 -3.63 -10.07 -29.79
C ILE A 53 -2.29 -9.48 -29.34
N TYR A 54 -2.23 -8.82 -28.19
CA TYR A 54 -1.10 -7.95 -27.85
C TYR A 54 0.20 -8.71 -27.60
N SER A 55 0.12 -9.91 -26.99
CA SER A 55 1.30 -10.74 -26.79
C SER A 55 1.90 -11.28 -28.10
N LYS A 56 1.11 -11.36 -29.16
CA LYS A 56 1.53 -11.88 -30.47
C LYS A 56 1.98 -10.77 -31.44
N ALA A 57 1.30 -9.62 -31.38
CA ALA A 57 1.53 -8.50 -32.30
C ALA A 57 2.42 -7.40 -31.71
N GLY A 58 2.73 -7.47 -30.42
CA GLY A 58 3.65 -6.59 -29.73
C GLY A 58 3.04 -5.27 -29.27
N PHE A 59 3.86 -4.43 -28.64
CA PHE A 59 3.48 -3.19 -27.97
C PHE A 59 2.67 -2.23 -28.87
N ASP A 60 3.05 -2.07 -30.12
CA ASP A 60 2.42 -1.12 -31.04
C ASP A 60 1.00 -1.51 -31.46
N SER A 61 0.59 -2.75 -31.16
CA SER A 61 -0.77 -3.24 -31.42
C SER A 61 -1.77 -2.89 -30.32
N ILE A 62 -1.30 -2.36 -29.17
CA ILE A 62 -2.14 -2.13 -28.01
C ILE A 62 -3.08 -0.94 -28.26
N ASP A 63 -4.39 -1.17 -28.12
CA ASP A 63 -5.38 -0.11 -28.15
C ASP A 63 -5.06 1.00 -27.13
N PRO A 64 -5.09 2.29 -27.51
CA PRO A 64 -4.76 3.39 -26.60
C PRO A 64 -5.62 3.42 -25.32
N ALA A 65 -6.90 3.03 -25.36
CA ALA A 65 -7.74 2.98 -24.16
C ALA A 65 -7.34 1.83 -23.23
N ASP A 66 -6.83 0.72 -23.77
CA ASP A 66 -6.28 -0.37 -22.98
C ASP A 66 -4.93 0.03 -22.39
N LEU A 67 -4.03 0.59 -23.17
CA LEU A 67 -2.70 1.05 -22.74
C LEU A 67 -2.80 2.11 -21.64
N ARG A 68 -3.68 3.09 -21.79
CA ARG A 68 -3.86 4.19 -20.83
C ARG A 68 -4.78 3.84 -19.67
N GLY A 69 -5.58 2.78 -19.79
CA GLY A 69 -6.63 2.43 -18.83
C GLY A 69 -6.59 0.98 -18.36
N ARG A 70 -7.09 0.06 -19.20
CA ARG A 70 -7.53 -1.27 -18.77
C ARG A 70 -6.42 -2.24 -18.44
N LEU A 71 -5.21 -2.12 -19.00
CA LEU A 71 -4.06 -2.95 -18.63
C LEU A 71 -3.76 -2.92 -17.12
N ARG A 72 -4.13 -1.83 -16.45
CA ARG A 72 -3.98 -1.68 -15.00
C ARG A 72 -4.79 -2.69 -14.19
N TRP A 73 -5.91 -3.20 -14.72
CA TRP A 73 -6.71 -4.22 -14.04
C TRP A 73 -5.91 -5.51 -13.80
N TYR A 74 -4.92 -5.76 -14.65
CA TYR A 74 -3.99 -6.89 -14.49
C TYR A 74 -2.59 -6.46 -14.04
N GLY A 75 -2.50 -5.38 -13.29
CA GLY A 75 -1.26 -4.96 -12.65
C GLY A 75 -0.23 -4.29 -13.57
N LEU A 76 -0.56 -4.06 -14.84
CA LEU A 76 0.35 -3.53 -15.85
C LEU A 76 0.28 -2.00 -15.95
N TYR A 77 1.45 -1.35 -15.85
CA TYR A 77 1.66 0.06 -16.15
C TYR A 77 2.87 0.20 -17.03
N THR A 78 2.79 0.99 -18.10
CA THR A 78 3.99 1.40 -18.84
C THR A 78 4.96 2.13 -17.91
N GLN A 79 6.23 1.78 -18.00
CA GLN A 79 7.30 2.44 -17.26
C GLN A 79 7.61 3.82 -17.85
N ARG A 80 8.38 4.60 -17.10
CA ARG A 80 9.01 5.81 -17.59
C ARG A 80 10.16 5.46 -18.53
N ALA A 81 10.26 6.12 -19.66
CA ALA A 81 11.40 6.00 -20.53
C ALA A 81 12.67 6.55 -19.84
N PRO A 82 13.80 5.83 -19.91
CA PRO A 82 15.04 6.24 -19.28
C PRO A 82 15.55 7.60 -19.79
N GLY A 83 16.25 8.34 -18.94
CA GLY A 83 16.91 9.60 -19.31
C GLY A 83 16.00 10.82 -19.41
N ILE A 84 14.71 10.69 -19.12
CA ILE A 84 13.80 11.85 -19.08
C ILE A 84 13.88 12.49 -17.70
N ASP A 85 14.32 13.75 -17.66
CA ASP A 85 14.41 14.54 -16.43
C ASP A 85 13.06 14.76 -15.73
N GLY A 86 13.07 14.89 -14.40
CA GLY A 86 11.87 15.09 -13.59
C GLY A 86 11.11 16.36 -13.87
N GLY A 87 11.76 17.42 -14.33
CA GLY A 87 11.13 18.66 -14.78
C GLY A 87 10.21 18.48 -15.98
N LYS A 88 10.42 17.42 -16.75
CA LYS A 88 9.57 17.08 -17.89
C LYS A 88 8.27 16.37 -17.50
N THR A 89 8.16 15.84 -16.29
CA THR A 89 6.98 15.05 -15.83
C THR A 89 5.64 15.78 -16.00
N ALA A 90 5.62 17.09 -15.81
CA ALA A 90 4.39 17.90 -15.93
C ALA A 90 4.23 18.58 -17.29
N VAL A 91 5.20 18.44 -18.19
CA VAL A 91 5.26 19.17 -19.47
C VAL A 91 5.01 18.24 -20.65
N LEU A 92 5.56 17.02 -20.58
CA LEU A 92 5.41 16.05 -21.67
C LEU A 92 4.06 15.32 -21.58
N GLU A 93 3.54 14.97 -22.75
CA GLU A 93 2.37 14.11 -22.82
C GLU A 93 2.70 12.69 -22.30
N PRO A 94 1.71 11.93 -21.82
CA PRO A 94 1.94 10.58 -21.31
C PRO A 94 2.67 9.65 -22.29
N GLU A 95 2.43 9.82 -23.59
CA GLU A 95 3.04 9.05 -24.68
C GLU A 95 4.53 9.30 -24.79
N GLU A 96 4.97 10.52 -24.55
CA GLU A 96 6.39 10.92 -24.59
C GLU A 96 7.17 10.43 -23.37
N LEU A 97 6.45 10.13 -22.27
CA LEU A 97 7.05 9.59 -21.04
C LEU A 97 7.10 8.05 -21.03
N ASP A 98 6.39 7.37 -21.93
CA ASP A 98 6.29 5.92 -21.93
C ASP A 98 7.55 5.22 -22.46
N ASP A 99 7.93 4.17 -21.75
CA ASP A 99 8.74 3.09 -22.31
C ASP A 99 7.82 1.97 -22.85
N ARG A 100 8.38 1.10 -23.68
CA ARG A 100 7.71 -0.10 -24.23
C ARG A 100 7.65 -1.26 -23.19
N TYR A 101 8.23 -1.07 -22.03
CA TYR A 101 8.22 -2.02 -20.93
C TYR A 101 7.16 -1.66 -19.89
N PHE A 102 6.74 -2.68 -19.14
CA PHE A 102 5.74 -2.53 -18.10
C PHE A 102 6.32 -2.84 -16.72
N MET A 103 5.85 -2.11 -15.73
CA MET A 103 5.80 -2.59 -14.36
C MET A 103 4.62 -3.56 -14.26
N LEU A 104 4.85 -4.74 -13.69
CA LEU A 104 3.81 -5.71 -13.37
C LEU A 104 3.75 -5.90 -11.85
N ARG A 105 2.54 -5.86 -11.29
CA ARG A 105 2.34 -6.08 -9.86
C ARG A 105 1.73 -7.45 -9.60
N VAL A 106 2.44 -8.27 -8.83
CA VAL A 106 1.93 -9.53 -8.30
C VAL A 106 1.08 -9.22 -7.07
N ARG A 107 -0.16 -9.70 -7.04
CA ARG A 107 -1.09 -9.56 -5.94
C ARG A 107 -0.79 -10.60 -4.86
N ILE A 108 -0.64 -10.16 -3.60
CA ILE A 108 -0.33 -11.01 -2.45
C ILE A 108 -1.21 -10.53 -1.29
N ASP A 109 -2.43 -11.06 -1.20
CA ASP A 109 -3.36 -10.66 -0.15
C ASP A 109 -2.89 -11.16 1.22
N GLY A 110 -3.00 -10.32 2.25
CA GLY A 110 -2.44 -10.58 3.57
C GLY A 110 -0.90 -10.67 3.62
N GLY A 111 -0.21 -10.45 2.51
CA GLY A 111 1.25 -10.58 2.43
C GLY A 111 1.77 -12.01 2.53
N GLN A 112 0.93 -13.01 2.32
CA GLN A 112 1.22 -14.43 2.57
C GLN A 112 1.85 -15.09 1.35
N LEU A 113 2.99 -15.77 1.55
CA LEU A 113 3.71 -16.51 0.52
C LEU A 113 4.22 -17.85 1.07
N SER A 114 4.13 -18.90 0.26
CA SER A 114 4.94 -20.10 0.43
C SER A 114 6.32 -19.91 -0.22
N VAL A 115 7.26 -20.79 0.12
CA VAL A 115 8.57 -20.86 -0.55
C VAL A 115 8.39 -21.07 -2.06
N ALA A 116 7.48 -21.95 -2.47
CA ALA A 116 7.20 -22.20 -3.88
C ALA A 116 6.68 -20.95 -4.61
N GLN A 117 5.79 -20.19 -3.98
CA GLN A 117 5.29 -18.93 -4.52
C GLN A 117 6.39 -17.88 -4.66
N LEU A 118 7.26 -17.75 -3.65
CA LEU A 118 8.38 -16.82 -3.71
C LEU A 118 9.38 -17.20 -4.81
N ARG A 119 9.66 -18.50 -4.99
CA ARG A 119 10.49 -19.00 -6.10
C ARG A 119 9.91 -18.70 -7.47
N ALA A 120 8.61 -18.87 -7.65
CA ALA A 120 7.95 -18.51 -8.92
C ALA A 120 8.11 -17.02 -9.23
N VAL A 121 7.91 -16.14 -8.23
CA VAL A 121 8.14 -14.70 -8.40
C VAL A 121 9.61 -14.39 -8.71
N ALA A 122 10.55 -15.07 -8.06
CA ALA A 122 11.98 -14.93 -8.28
C ALA A 122 12.37 -15.33 -9.72
N GLU A 123 11.90 -16.48 -10.19
CA GLU A 123 12.12 -16.96 -11.56
C GLU A 123 11.56 -15.98 -12.59
N ILE A 124 10.35 -15.47 -12.38
CA ILE A 124 9.75 -14.47 -13.28
C ILE A 124 10.60 -13.20 -13.32
N SER A 125 11.08 -12.71 -12.16
CA SER A 125 11.94 -11.54 -12.10
C SER A 125 13.24 -11.74 -12.89
N THR A 126 13.90 -12.87 -12.74
CA THR A 126 15.16 -13.17 -13.46
C THR A 126 14.93 -13.38 -14.95
N ALA A 127 13.87 -14.11 -15.33
CA ALA A 127 13.63 -14.46 -16.73
C ALA A 127 13.03 -13.30 -17.56
N TYR A 128 12.15 -12.48 -16.95
CA TYR A 128 11.36 -11.47 -17.66
C TYR A 128 11.52 -10.05 -17.12
N GLY A 129 12.11 -9.88 -15.92
CA GLY A 129 12.18 -8.61 -15.18
C GLY A 129 13.59 -8.04 -15.01
N ARG A 130 14.57 -8.49 -15.80
CA ARG A 130 16.00 -8.08 -15.70
C ARG A 130 16.52 -8.20 -14.26
N ASP A 131 16.10 -9.24 -13.55
CA ASP A 131 16.48 -9.50 -12.15
C ASP A 131 16.16 -8.34 -11.19
N THR A 132 15.06 -7.61 -11.42
CA THR A 132 14.67 -6.44 -10.60
C THR A 132 13.29 -6.64 -10.02
N ALA A 133 13.16 -6.47 -8.70
CA ALA A 133 11.89 -6.50 -7.98
C ALA A 133 11.86 -5.51 -6.82
N ASP A 134 10.66 -5.07 -6.44
CA ASP A 134 10.41 -4.23 -5.27
C ASP A 134 9.33 -4.83 -4.39
N ILE A 135 9.62 -4.97 -3.08
CA ILE A 135 8.59 -5.19 -2.07
C ILE A 135 7.87 -3.85 -1.84
N THR A 136 6.55 -3.85 -1.88
CA THR A 136 5.76 -2.63 -1.76
C THR A 136 5.25 -2.39 -0.33
N ASP A 137 4.82 -1.15 -0.04
CA ASP A 137 4.12 -0.77 1.20
C ASP A 137 2.70 -1.40 1.32
N ARG A 138 2.29 -2.15 0.31
CA ARG A 138 1.03 -2.91 0.31
C ARG A 138 1.27 -4.41 0.13
N GLN A 139 2.36 -4.91 0.67
CA GLN A 139 2.67 -6.33 0.75
C GLN A 139 2.75 -7.07 -0.61
N ASN A 140 2.79 -6.35 -1.72
CA ASN A 140 2.94 -6.90 -3.07
C ASN A 140 4.40 -6.94 -3.50
N VAL A 141 4.67 -7.69 -4.57
CA VAL A 141 5.91 -7.59 -5.34
C VAL A 141 5.63 -6.86 -6.65
N GLN A 142 6.46 -5.89 -6.98
CA GLN A 142 6.51 -5.25 -8.31
C GLN A 142 7.70 -5.80 -9.09
N LEU A 143 7.42 -6.22 -10.32
CA LEU A 143 8.42 -6.58 -11.32
C LEU A 143 8.52 -5.43 -12.32
N HIS A 144 9.71 -5.26 -12.90
CA HIS A 144 9.99 -4.20 -13.86
C HIS A 144 10.46 -4.81 -15.18
N TRP A 145 10.54 -4.01 -16.25
CA TRP A 145 11.03 -4.40 -17.57
C TRP A 145 10.21 -5.50 -18.27
N VAL A 146 8.98 -5.75 -17.84
CA VAL A 146 8.12 -6.78 -18.43
C VAL A 146 7.67 -6.34 -19.83
N ARG A 147 7.78 -7.24 -20.80
CA ARG A 147 7.26 -7.04 -22.15
C ARG A 147 5.84 -7.56 -22.24
N ILE A 148 5.02 -6.96 -23.09
CA ILE A 148 3.63 -7.42 -23.28
C ILE A 148 3.57 -8.86 -23.83
N GLU A 149 4.57 -9.23 -24.64
CA GLU A 149 4.68 -10.55 -25.24
C GLU A 149 4.89 -11.65 -24.19
N ASP A 150 5.53 -11.32 -23.06
CA ASP A 150 5.87 -12.27 -22.00
C ASP A 150 4.73 -12.43 -20.97
N VAL A 151 3.74 -11.56 -20.97
CA VAL A 151 2.69 -11.53 -19.94
C VAL A 151 1.89 -12.82 -19.82
N PRO A 152 1.48 -13.52 -20.91
CA PRO A 152 0.78 -14.79 -20.78
C PRO A 152 1.62 -15.88 -20.07
N ALA A 153 2.91 -15.98 -20.41
CA ALA A 153 3.82 -16.95 -19.77
C ALA A 153 4.06 -16.61 -18.27
N ILE A 154 4.12 -15.33 -17.93
CA ILE A 154 4.20 -14.87 -16.55
C ILE A 154 2.94 -15.27 -15.78
N TRP A 155 1.75 -15.06 -16.35
CA TRP A 155 0.49 -15.46 -15.72
C TRP A 155 0.39 -16.96 -15.48
N GLU A 156 0.77 -17.77 -16.48
CA GLU A 156 0.80 -19.22 -16.35
C GLU A 156 1.66 -19.66 -15.14
N LYS A 157 2.87 -19.10 -15.00
CA LYS A 157 3.75 -19.39 -13.86
C LYS A 157 3.16 -18.94 -12.52
N LEU A 158 2.55 -17.77 -12.44
CA LEU A 158 1.92 -17.27 -11.21
C LEU A 158 0.70 -18.09 -10.83
N GLU A 159 -0.18 -18.38 -11.79
CA GLU A 159 -1.42 -19.13 -11.59
C GLU A 159 -1.15 -20.59 -11.20
N ALA A 160 -0.07 -21.20 -11.70
CA ALA A 160 0.36 -22.53 -11.31
C ALA A 160 0.69 -22.68 -9.81
N VAL A 161 1.03 -21.57 -9.15
CA VAL A 161 1.29 -21.54 -7.70
C VAL A 161 0.20 -20.78 -6.91
N GLY A 162 -0.94 -20.47 -7.53
CA GLY A 162 -2.07 -19.79 -6.88
C GLY A 162 -1.87 -18.29 -6.67
N LEU A 163 -0.95 -17.65 -7.39
CA LEU A 163 -0.78 -16.20 -7.41
C LEU A 163 -1.46 -15.58 -8.64
N SER A 164 -1.76 -14.30 -8.59
CA SER A 164 -2.35 -13.59 -9.72
C SER A 164 -1.91 -12.13 -9.78
N THR A 165 -2.27 -11.46 -10.88
CA THR A 165 -2.15 -10.00 -11.04
C THR A 165 -3.51 -9.31 -11.16
N THR A 166 -4.59 -10.08 -11.02
CA THR A 166 -5.97 -9.60 -11.18
C THR A 166 -6.28 -8.49 -10.19
N GLU A 167 -6.74 -7.34 -10.70
CA GLU A 167 -7.09 -6.16 -9.91
C GLU A 167 -5.96 -5.65 -8.98
N ALA A 168 -4.71 -6.04 -9.24
CA ALA A 168 -3.58 -5.51 -8.49
C ALA A 168 -3.41 -3.99 -8.65
N CYS A 169 -3.97 -3.41 -9.71
CA CYS A 169 -4.01 -1.98 -10.00
C CYS A 169 -5.40 -1.56 -10.53
N GLY A 170 -5.56 -0.33 -11.05
CA GLY A 170 -6.84 0.13 -11.63
C GLY A 170 -7.77 0.82 -10.63
N ASP A 171 -8.99 1.07 -11.07
CA ASP A 171 -10.10 1.59 -10.25
C ASP A 171 -10.95 0.42 -9.75
N THR A 172 -10.34 -0.44 -8.95
CA THR A 172 -10.82 -1.72 -8.47
C THR A 172 -10.45 -1.91 -7.00
N PRO A 173 -10.95 -2.97 -6.35
CA PRO A 173 -10.43 -3.42 -5.06
C PRO A 173 -8.95 -3.81 -5.19
N ARG A 174 -8.12 -3.15 -4.39
CA ARG A 174 -6.68 -3.45 -4.36
C ARG A 174 -6.40 -4.58 -3.40
N VAL A 175 -5.15 -5.07 -3.40
CA VAL A 175 -4.70 -6.05 -2.42
C VAL A 175 -5.18 -5.69 -1.02
N ILE A 176 -5.61 -6.70 -0.28
CA ILE A 176 -6.03 -6.59 1.11
C ILE A 176 -4.77 -6.67 1.98
N LEU A 177 -4.50 -5.63 2.77
CA LEU A 177 -3.44 -5.69 3.76
C LEU A 177 -3.87 -6.59 4.92
N GLY A 178 -2.99 -7.49 5.34
CA GLY A 178 -3.15 -8.32 6.52
C GLY A 178 -1.98 -8.19 7.50
N CYS A 179 -2.18 -8.59 8.74
CA CYS A 179 -1.08 -8.68 9.68
C CYS A 179 -0.10 -9.77 9.22
N PRO A 180 1.22 -9.49 9.13
CA PRO A 180 2.21 -10.52 8.79
C PRO A 180 2.24 -11.69 9.78
N LEU A 181 1.73 -11.47 10.99
CA LEU A 181 1.67 -12.47 12.06
C LEU A 181 0.27 -13.07 12.24
N ALA A 182 -0.66 -12.86 11.30
CA ALA A 182 -1.99 -13.44 11.37
C ALA A 182 -1.91 -14.98 11.56
N GLY A 183 -2.64 -15.49 12.54
CA GLY A 183 -2.65 -16.89 12.94
C GLY A 183 -1.50 -17.35 13.84
N ILE A 184 -0.51 -16.49 14.15
CA ILE A 184 0.65 -16.86 14.96
C ILE A 184 1.03 -15.88 16.07
N ALA A 185 0.45 -14.68 16.11
CA ALA A 185 0.73 -13.71 17.16
C ALA A 185 0.10 -14.12 18.49
N GLU A 186 0.80 -13.85 19.60
CA GLU A 186 0.30 -14.15 20.96
C GLU A 186 -0.87 -13.26 21.36
N ASP A 187 -0.89 -12.03 20.87
CA ASP A 187 -1.81 -10.96 21.24
C ASP A 187 -2.89 -10.67 20.19
N GLU A 188 -3.05 -11.52 19.18
CA GLU A 188 -4.17 -11.35 18.25
C GLU A 188 -5.50 -11.77 18.87
N VAL A 189 -6.54 -10.99 18.64
CA VAL A 189 -7.91 -11.30 19.06
C VAL A 189 -8.50 -12.42 18.19
N ILE A 190 -8.16 -12.41 16.91
CA ILE A 190 -8.66 -13.35 15.90
C ILE A 190 -7.65 -13.48 14.74
N ASP A 191 -7.51 -14.69 14.19
CA ASP A 191 -6.78 -14.88 12.93
C ASP A 191 -7.61 -14.34 11.77
N ALA A 192 -7.12 -13.30 11.12
CA ALA A 192 -7.81 -12.65 9.99
C ALA A 192 -7.53 -13.31 8.61
N THR A 193 -6.75 -14.38 8.59
CA THR A 193 -6.37 -15.06 7.33
C THR A 193 -7.58 -15.62 6.58
N PRO A 194 -8.54 -16.33 7.23
CA PRO A 194 -9.72 -16.86 6.55
C PRO A 194 -10.58 -15.77 5.91
N GLU A 195 -10.80 -14.65 6.60
CA GLU A 195 -11.64 -13.57 6.11
C GLU A 195 -10.98 -12.83 4.93
N ILE A 196 -9.65 -12.67 4.94
CA ILE A 196 -8.92 -12.12 3.80
C ILE A 196 -9.09 -13.02 2.57
N GLN A 197 -8.95 -14.34 2.76
CA GLN A 197 -9.14 -15.31 1.68
C GLN A 197 -10.58 -15.31 1.16
N GLN A 198 -11.56 -15.27 2.06
CA GLN A 198 -12.96 -15.24 1.68
C GLN A 198 -13.33 -13.98 0.86
N VAL A 199 -12.87 -12.80 1.28
CA VAL A 199 -13.08 -11.56 0.50
C VAL A 199 -12.43 -11.66 -0.88
N TYR A 200 -11.25 -12.29 -0.97
CA TYR A 200 -10.59 -12.52 -2.24
C TYR A 200 -11.42 -13.43 -3.14
N ASP A 201 -11.84 -14.60 -2.64
CA ASP A 201 -12.56 -15.61 -3.42
C ASP A 201 -13.94 -15.12 -3.87
N ASP A 202 -14.64 -14.38 -3.00
CA ASP A 202 -16.01 -13.90 -3.28
C ASP A 202 -16.03 -12.71 -4.25
N HIS A 203 -15.02 -11.85 -4.23
CA HIS A 203 -15.17 -10.51 -4.81
C HIS A 203 -14.08 -10.07 -5.79
N ILE A 204 -12.86 -10.62 -5.72
CA ILE A 204 -11.77 -10.17 -6.61
C ILE A 204 -11.95 -10.79 -8.00
N GLY A 205 -11.84 -9.95 -9.03
CA GLY A 205 -12.13 -10.34 -10.42
C GLY A 205 -13.63 -10.37 -10.75
N SER A 206 -14.48 -9.90 -9.83
CA SER A 206 -15.92 -9.80 -10.06
C SER A 206 -16.27 -8.53 -10.86
N ALA A 207 -17.11 -8.68 -11.89
CA ALA A 207 -17.65 -7.56 -12.65
C ALA A 207 -18.46 -6.57 -11.77
N LEU A 208 -18.93 -7.00 -10.60
CA LEU A 208 -19.62 -6.11 -9.65
C LEU A 208 -18.72 -5.00 -9.11
N PHE A 209 -17.40 -5.26 -9.00
CA PHE A 209 -16.44 -4.34 -8.41
C PHE A 209 -15.31 -3.91 -9.35
N SER A 210 -15.32 -4.39 -10.60
CA SER A 210 -14.32 -4.02 -11.61
C SER A 210 -14.42 -2.57 -12.08
N ASN A 211 -15.50 -1.87 -11.78
CA ASN A 211 -15.74 -0.47 -12.15
C ASN A 211 -16.08 0.40 -10.94
N LEU A 212 -15.09 0.70 -10.11
CA LEU A 212 -15.23 1.64 -9.00
C LEU A 212 -14.89 3.09 -9.44
N PRO A 213 -15.36 4.12 -8.70
CA PRO A 213 -14.97 5.51 -8.97
C PRO A 213 -13.45 5.73 -8.97
N ARG A 214 -12.75 5.02 -8.08
CA ARG A 214 -11.29 5.06 -7.90
C ARG A 214 -10.82 3.77 -7.23
N LYS A 215 -9.48 3.58 -7.11
CA LYS A 215 -8.90 2.48 -6.32
C LYS A 215 -9.54 2.38 -4.94
N PHE A 216 -9.83 1.18 -4.50
CA PHE A 216 -10.37 0.86 -3.19
C PHE A 216 -9.36 0.00 -2.42
N LYS A 217 -8.88 0.51 -1.29
CA LYS A 217 -7.84 -0.11 -0.48
C LYS A 217 -8.44 -0.68 0.79
N SER A 218 -8.17 -1.93 1.08
CA SER A 218 -8.67 -2.65 2.25
C SER A 218 -7.53 -3.03 3.20
N SER A 219 -7.83 -3.11 4.50
CA SER A 219 -7.00 -3.81 5.48
C SER A 219 -7.87 -4.61 6.44
N ILE A 220 -7.43 -5.81 6.79
CA ILE A 220 -8.08 -6.69 7.75
C ILE A 220 -6.98 -7.18 8.71
N ALA A 221 -7.11 -6.88 10.00
CA ALA A 221 -6.15 -7.28 11.02
C ALA A 221 -6.86 -7.79 12.26
N GLY A 222 -6.43 -8.92 12.77
CA GLY A 222 -7.02 -9.55 13.96
C GLY A 222 -6.55 -8.96 15.29
N CYS A 223 -5.73 -7.91 15.28
CA CYS A 223 -5.22 -7.23 16.47
C CYS A 223 -5.29 -5.71 16.32
N SER A 224 -5.17 -4.99 17.44
CA SER A 224 -5.22 -3.52 17.49
C SER A 224 -3.90 -2.83 17.09
N VAL A 225 -2.83 -3.59 16.87
CA VAL A 225 -1.53 -3.04 16.45
C VAL A 225 -1.61 -2.46 15.04
N HIS A 226 -1.05 -1.28 14.83
CA HIS A 226 -1.21 -0.50 13.58
C HIS A 226 -0.39 -1.00 12.37
N CYS A 227 0.07 -2.25 12.35
CA CYS A 227 0.92 -2.80 11.29
C CYS A 227 0.26 -2.80 9.90
N THR A 228 -1.07 -2.84 9.82
CA THR A 228 -1.82 -2.78 8.55
C THR A 228 -2.22 -1.37 8.14
N ASN A 229 -1.86 -0.35 8.94
CA ASN A 229 -2.18 1.06 8.69
C ASN A 229 -3.68 1.31 8.43
N HIS A 230 -4.54 0.78 9.29
CA HIS A 230 -5.99 0.81 9.11
C HIS A 230 -6.54 2.23 8.91
N GLU A 231 -5.97 3.24 9.57
CA GLU A 231 -6.42 4.63 9.50
C GLU A 231 -6.29 5.27 8.11
N ILE A 232 -5.51 4.69 7.20
CA ILE A 232 -5.27 5.25 5.86
C ILE A 232 -5.76 4.36 4.72
N ASN A 233 -6.64 3.39 5.03
CA ASN A 233 -7.32 2.56 4.05
C ASN A 233 -8.75 3.04 3.78
N ASP A 234 -9.31 2.70 2.60
CA ASP A 234 -10.68 3.06 2.22
C ASP A 234 -11.72 2.31 3.08
N VAL A 235 -11.42 1.07 3.44
CA VAL A 235 -12.10 0.26 4.44
C VAL A 235 -11.09 -0.49 5.28
N ALA A 236 -11.34 -0.60 6.58
CA ALA A 236 -10.51 -1.39 7.47
C ALA A 236 -11.33 -2.11 8.53
N PHE A 237 -10.93 -3.34 8.84
CA PHE A 237 -11.46 -4.17 9.90
C PHE A 237 -10.34 -4.43 10.91
N VAL A 238 -10.60 -4.12 12.18
CA VAL A 238 -9.62 -4.23 13.27
C VAL A 238 -10.17 -5.14 14.34
N GLY A 239 -9.43 -6.18 14.72
CA GLY A 239 -9.82 -7.17 15.71
C GLY A 239 -10.17 -6.55 17.06
N VAL A 240 -11.35 -6.89 17.58
CA VAL A 240 -11.84 -6.48 18.89
C VAL A 240 -12.67 -7.61 19.50
N THR A 241 -12.78 -7.62 20.84
CA THR A 241 -13.72 -8.49 21.54
C THR A 241 -15.07 -7.79 21.63
N GLY A 242 -16.12 -8.40 21.07
CA GLY A 242 -17.46 -7.85 21.02
C GLY A 242 -18.14 -7.75 22.39
N PRO A 243 -19.33 -7.12 22.44
CA PRO A 243 -20.08 -6.93 23.67
C PRO A 243 -20.48 -8.24 24.38
N ASP A 244 -20.60 -9.32 23.61
CA ASP A 244 -20.92 -10.68 24.09
C ASP A 244 -19.68 -11.52 24.41
N GLY A 245 -18.49 -10.92 24.38
CA GLY A 245 -17.22 -11.60 24.62
C GLY A 245 -16.69 -12.38 23.41
N THR A 246 -17.37 -12.36 22.27
CA THR A 246 -16.90 -13.03 21.06
C THR A 246 -15.89 -12.19 20.28
N PRO A 247 -14.89 -12.80 19.63
CA PRO A 247 -13.97 -12.07 18.75
C PRO A 247 -14.69 -11.64 17.47
N GLY A 248 -14.27 -10.50 16.95
CA GLY A 248 -14.78 -9.93 15.70
C GLY A 248 -14.01 -8.67 15.34
N TYR A 249 -14.65 -7.76 14.62
CA TYR A 249 -13.96 -6.60 14.05
C TYR A 249 -14.72 -5.30 14.29
N ASP A 250 -13.97 -4.23 14.57
CA ASP A 250 -14.46 -2.85 14.50
C ASP A 250 -14.24 -2.30 13.09
N LEU A 251 -15.20 -1.54 12.56
CA LEU A 251 -15.22 -1.09 11.17
C LEU A 251 -14.83 0.38 11.02
N PHE A 252 -13.86 0.64 10.14
CA PHE A 252 -13.39 1.97 9.75
C PHE A 252 -13.58 2.20 8.26
N VAL A 253 -13.90 3.42 7.84
CA VAL A 253 -14.07 3.79 6.44
C VAL A 253 -13.47 5.16 6.12
N GLY A 254 -13.04 5.36 4.87
CA GLY A 254 -12.71 6.68 4.34
C GLY A 254 -11.31 7.19 4.62
N GLY A 255 -10.34 6.33 4.92
CA GLY A 255 -8.93 6.70 5.04
C GLY A 255 -8.23 6.84 3.69
N GLY A 256 -7.18 7.66 3.66
CA GLY A 256 -6.31 7.76 2.49
C GLY A 256 -5.44 9.01 2.44
N LEU A 257 -4.25 8.84 1.93
CA LEU A 257 -3.24 9.87 1.76
C LEU A 257 -3.35 10.59 0.39
N SER A 258 -2.25 11.01 -0.20
CA SER A 258 -2.12 11.83 -1.40
C SER A 258 -2.27 13.34 -1.10
N THR A 259 -2.69 14.15 -2.06
CA THR A 259 -2.74 15.62 -1.91
C THR A 259 -3.68 16.13 -0.82
N ASN A 260 -4.69 15.34 -0.45
CA ASN A 260 -5.66 15.67 0.60
C ASN A 260 -5.73 14.49 1.58
N PRO A 261 -4.79 14.34 2.50
CA PRO A 261 -4.78 13.21 3.44
C PRO A 261 -5.97 13.30 4.40
N MET A 262 -6.57 12.14 4.70
CA MET A 262 -7.65 11.99 5.67
C MET A 262 -7.49 10.66 6.37
N PHE A 263 -7.69 10.63 7.68
CA PHE A 263 -7.82 9.40 8.43
C PHE A 263 -9.20 8.79 8.26
N ALA A 264 -9.27 7.47 8.35
CA ALA A 264 -10.52 6.73 8.34
C ALA A 264 -11.39 7.12 9.55
N GLN A 265 -12.70 7.11 9.36
CA GLN A 265 -13.66 7.32 10.43
C GLN A 265 -14.16 5.96 10.92
N ARG A 266 -14.18 5.80 12.23
CA ARG A 266 -14.77 4.64 12.88
C ARG A 266 -16.30 4.69 12.76
N LEU A 267 -16.92 3.57 12.33
CA LEU A 267 -18.39 3.49 12.25
C LEU A 267 -19.05 3.07 13.57
N GLY A 268 -18.27 2.56 14.54
CA GLY A 268 -18.79 2.04 15.81
C GLY A 268 -19.61 0.76 15.65
N ALA A 269 -19.44 0.05 14.55
CA ALA A 269 -20.14 -1.17 14.22
C ALA A 269 -19.27 -2.40 14.48
N PHE A 270 -19.78 -3.37 15.23
CA PHE A 270 -19.15 -4.66 15.41
C PHE A 270 -19.54 -5.61 14.27
N VAL A 271 -18.54 -6.21 13.65
CA VAL A 271 -18.71 -7.14 12.52
C VAL A 271 -18.22 -8.52 12.96
N ARG A 272 -19.09 -9.52 12.90
CA ARG A 272 -18.68 -10.91 13.14
C ARG A 272 -17.84 -11.44 11.99
N PRO A 273 -16.95 -12.42 12.21
CA PRO A 273 -16.10 -12.99 11.15
C PRO A 273 -16.91 -13.44 9.94
N GLU A 274 -17.99 -14.16 10.14
CA GLU A 274 -18.87 -14.68 9.08
C GLU A 274 -19.61 -13.58 8.29
N GLN A 275 -19.72 -12.38 8.82
CA GLN A 275 -20.35 -11.23 8.15
C GLN A 275 -19.34 -10.36 7.38
N LEU A 276 -18.04 -10.54 7.60
CA LEU A 276 -17.02 -9.61 7.13
C LEU A 276 -17.04 -9.47 5.60
N SER A 277 -17.11 -10.56 4.86
CA SER A 277 -17.15 -10.53 3.39
C SER A 277 -18.37 -9.76 2.86
N GLU A 278 -19.55 -9.98 3.44
CA GLU A 278 -20.77 -9.25 3.08
C GLU A 278 -20.68 -7.77 3.43
N VAL A 279 -20.18 -7.42 4.61
CA VAL A 279 -20.02 -6.03 5.05
C VAL A 279 -18.99 -5.31 4.18
N TRP A 280 -17.87 -5.98 3.83
CA TRP A 280 -16.88 -5.45 2.89
C TRP A 280 -17.53 -5.14 1.52
N ALA A 281 -18.31 -6.08 0.99
CA ALA A 281 -19.04 -5.92 -0.27
C ALA A 281 -20.07 -4.77 -0.19
N GLY A 282 -20.76 -4.64 0.95
CA GLY A 282 -21.67 -3.53 1.23
C GLY A 282 -20.96 -2.17 1.18
N VAL A 283 -19.82 -2.01 1.88
CA VAL A 283 -19.01 -0.77 1.87
C VAL A 283 -18.52 -0.47 0.45
N CYS A 284 -18.01 -1.49 -0.27
CA CYS A 284 -17.58 -1.34 -1.65
C CYS A 284 -18.73 -0.93 -2.58
N SER A 285 -19.93 -1.46 -2.36
CA SER A 285 -21.14 -1.11 -3.11
C SER A 285 -21.62 0.31 -2.83
N VAL A 286 -21.59 0.77 -1.56
CA VAL A 286 -21.82 2.19 -1.23
C VAL A 286 -20.84 3.08 -2.01
N PHE A 287 -19.57 2.72 -2.05
CA PHE A 287 -18.58 3.48 -2.81
C PHE A 287 -18.81 3.43 -4.32
N ARG A 288 -19.13 2.25 -4.88
CA ARG A 288 -19.46 2.07 -6.30
C ARG A 288 -20.62 2.97 -6.71
N ASP A 289 -21.67 3.02 -5.90
CA ASP A 289 -22.95 3.64 -6.24
C ASP A 289 -23.02 5.14 -5.86
N TYR A 290 -22.40 5.55 -4.76
CA TYR A 290 -22.41 6.93 -4.26
C TYR A 290 -21.09 7.69 -4.38
N GLY A 291 -19.99 7.02 -4.70
CA GLY A 291 -18.68 7.65 -4.87
C GLY A 291 -18.64 8.64 -6.03
N TYR A 292 -17.88 9.72 -5.86
CA TYR A 292 -17.77 10.77 -6.87
C TYR A 292 -16.90 10.30 -8.04
N ARG A 293 -17.40 10.43 -9.28
CA ARG A 293 -16.71 9.93 -10.48
C ARG A 293 -16.18 11.04 -11.38
N ARG A 294 -16.91 12.16 -11.52
CA ARG A 294 -16.60 13.21 -12.49
C ARG A 294 -15.24 13.86 -12.26
N LEU A 295 -14.92 14.21 -11.01
CA LEU A 295 -13.66 14.84 -10.64
C LEU A 295 -12.70 13.81 -10.06
N ARG A 296 -11.77 13.36 -10.88
CA ARG A 296 -10.88 12.25 -10.52
C ARG A 296 -10.04 12.49 -9.25
N HIS A 297 -9.67 13.73 -8.96
CA HIS A 297 -8.94 14.09 -7.73
C HIS A 297 -9.82 14.07 -6.47
N ARG A 298 -11.15 13.96 -6.61
CA ARG A 298 -12.14 13.80 -5.52
C ARG A 298 -12.88 12.47 -5.57
N ALA A 299 -12.41 11.50 -6.34
CA ALA A 299 -13.12 10.25 -6.59
C ALA A 299 -12.87 9.14 -5.55
N ARG A 300 -12.01 9.35 -4.51
CA ARG A 300 -11.82 8.38 -3.42
C ARG A 300 -12.98 8.42 -2.43
N ILE A 301 -13.29 7.25 -1.81
CA ILE A 301 -14.37 7.12 -0.82
C ILE A 301 -14.25 8.12 0.35
N LYS A 302 -13.04 8.50 0.74
CA LYS A 302 -12.81 9.47 1.83
C LYS A 302 -13.53 10.81 1.64
N PHE A 303 -13.77 11.24 0.41
CA PHE A 303 -14.53 12.46 0.14
C PHE A 303 -16.03 12.25 0.37
N LEU A 304 -16.57 11.08 0.01
CA LEU A 304 -17.94 10.71 0.33
C LEU A 304 -18.15 10.64 1.84
N VAL A 305 -17.23 9.95 2.56
CA VAL A 305 -17.29 9.82 4.02
C VAL A 305 -17.15 11.18 4.71
N LYS A 306 -16.28 12.07 4.20
CA LYS A 306 -16.16 13.45 4.72
C LYS A 306 -17.47 14.22 4.60
N ASP A 307 -18.17 14.07 3.46
CA ASP A 307 -19.40 14.84 3.20
C ASP A 307 -20.60 14.25 3.96
N TRP A 308 -20.64 12.94 4.20
CA TRP A 308 -21.71 12.26 4.89
C TRP A 308 -21.52 12.13 6.41
N GLY A 309 -20.29 11.96 6.85
CA GLY A 309 -19.96 11.53 8.21
C GLY A 309 -20.20 10.03 8.43
N ALA A 310 -19.64 9.50 9.52
CA ALA A 310 -19.70 8.07 9.88
C ALA A 310 -21.14 7.58 10.10
N ALA A 311 -21.97 8.34 10.81
CA ALA A 311 -23.34 7.94 11.14
C ALA A 311 -24.21 7.74 9.89
N LYS A 312 -24.17 8.68 8.94
CA LYS A 312 -24.93 8.54 7.70
C LYS A 312 -24.39 7.43 6.81
N PHE A 313 -23.08 7.26 6.77
CA PHE A 313 -22.47 6.16 6.01
C PHE A 313 -22.95 4.81 6.55
N ARG A 314 -22.94 4.62 7.88
CA ARG A 314 -23.44 3.42 8.55
C ARG A 314 -24.94 3.19 8.28
N GLU A 315 -25.76 4.23 8.41
CA GLU A 315 -27.19 4.14 8.10
C GLU A 315 -27.45 3.60 6.68
N VAL A 316 -26.77 4.17 5.68
CA VAL A 316 -26.92 3.74 4.28
C VAL A 316 -26.41 2.32 4.07
N LEU A 317 -25.27 1.97 4.68
CA LEU A 317 -24.73 0.61 4.61
C LEU A 317 -25.71 -0.41 5.15
N GLU A 318 -26.22 -0.21 6.38
CA GLU A 318 -27.11 -1.14 7.05
C GLU A 318 -28.47 -1.26 6.34
N LYS A 319 -29.08 -0.13 5.99
CA LYS A 319 -30.43 -0.08 5.44
C LYS A 319 -30.49 -0.49 3.96
N ASP A 320 -29.59 0.02 3.14
CA ASP A 320 -29.71 -0.09 1.68
C ASP A 320 -28.90 -1.26 1.09
N TYR A 321 -27.91 -1.78 1.83
CA TYR A 321 -27.01 -2.83 1.33
C TYR A 321 -27.04 -4.11 2.16
N LEU A 322 -27.03 -4.03 3.48
CA LEU A 322 -27.06 -5.22 4.33
C LEU A 322 -28.50 -5.68 4.60
N GLY A 323 -29.44 -4.76 4.80
CA GLY A 323 -30.82 -5.07 5.17
C GLY A 323 -31.03 -5.38 6.67
N TYR A 324 -29.96 -5.24 7.47
CA TYR A 324 -29.97 -5.39 8.93
C TYR A 324 -29.01 -4.39 9.58
N ALA A 325 -29.22 -4.14 10.88
CA ALA A 325 -28.36 -3.30 11.67
C ALA A 325 -27.18 -4.10 12.24
N LEU A 326 -25.99 -3.55 12.17
CA LEU A 326 -24.80 -4.09 12.85
C LEU A 326 -24.87 -3.70 14.34
N PRO A 327 -24.52 -4.59 15.28
CA PRO A 327 -24.39 -4.22 16.68
C PRO A 327 -23.37 -3.11 16.89
N ASP A 328 -23.55 -2.30 17.92
CA ASP A 328 -22.50 -1.40 18.36
C ASP A 328 -21.35 -2.19 18.98
N GLY A 329 -20.12 -1.76 18.72
CA GLY A 329 -18.93 -2.44 19.20
C GLY A 329 -17.94 -1.51 19.89
N PRO A 330 -17.00 -2.06 20.66
CA PRO A 330 -15.93 -1.29 21.30
C PRO A 330 -14.94 -0.76 20.26
N ALA A 331 -14.25 0.30 20.60
CA ALA A 331 -13.07 0.73 19.85
C ALA A 331 -11.90 -0.23 20.13
N PRO A 332 -10.98 -0.43 19.17
CA PRO A 332 -9.76 -1.18 19.45
C PRO A 332 -8.94 -0.45 20.51
N GLU A 333 -8.42 -1.21 21.47
CA GLU A 333 -7.45 -0.68 22.42
C GLU A 333 -6.12 -0.47 21.72
N LEU A 334 -5.61 0.76 21.77
CA LEU A 334 -4.34 1.11 21.17
C LEU A 334 -3.24 0.88 22.21
N ASP A 335 -2.28 0.00 21.88
CA ASP A 335 -1.08 -0.16 22.72
C ASP A 335 -0.24 1.13 22.64
N PRO A 336 0.03 1.80 23.78
CA PRO A 336 0.83 3.02 23.79
C PRO A 336 2.29 2.84 23.35
N GLY A 337 2.77 1.62 23.25
CA GLY A 337 4.21 1.39 23.13
C GLY A 337 4.74 1.10 21.75
N THR A 338 3.97 0.50 20.81
CA THR A 338 4.72 -0.08 19.69
C THR A 338 3.89 -0.32 18.43
N ARG A 339 4.14 0.49 17.45
CA ARG A 339 3.98 0.01 16.07
C ARG A 339 5.01 -1.08 15.82
N ARG A 340 4.57 -2.31 15.58
CA ARG A 340 5.44 -3.42 15.21
C ARG A 340 5.83 -3.33 13.74
N ASP A 341 7.13 -3.37 13.47
CA ASP A 341 7.67 -3.49 12.11
C ASP A 341 8.07 -4.93 11.76
N HIS A 342 7.95 -5.84 12.75
CA HIS A 342 8.23 -7.28 12.65
C HIS A 342 9.69 -7.65 12.33
N VAL A 343 10.63 -6.72 12.42
CA VAL A 343 12.07 -6.95 12.20
C VAL A 343 12.73 -7.45 13.48
N GLY A 344 13.57 -8.47 13.36
CA GLY A 344 14.22 -9.14 14.49
C GLY A 344 13.77 -10.58 14.66
N VAL A 345 14.21 -11.21 15.74
CA VAL A 345 13.81 -12.56 16.15
C VAL A 345 12.78 -12.44 17.25
N HIS A 346 11.63 -13.08 17.08
CA HIS A 346 10.50 -12.98 18.02
C HIS A 346 9.78 -14.32 18.15
N ARG A 347 9.10 -14.55 19.28
CA ARG A 347 8.29 -15.74 19.52
C ARG A 347 6.95 -15.71 18.80
N GLN A 348 6.51 -16.88 18.37
CA GLN A 348 5.15 -17.20 17.97
C GLN A 348 4.39 -17.84 19.12
N ARG A 349 3.07 -17.81 19.11
CA ARG A 349 2.23 -18.41 20.15
C ARG A 349 2.42 -19.93 20.32
N ASP A 350 2.93 -20.61 19.30
CA ASP A 350 3.21 -22.05 19.34
C ASP A 350 4.62 -22.40 19.86
N GLY A 351 5.37 -21.40 20.30
CA GLY A 351 6.72 -21.53 20.85
C GLY A 351 7.84 -21.56 19.80
N ARG A 352 7.52 -21.59 18.48
CA ARG A 352 8.49 -21.35 17.42
C ARG A 352 8.84 -19.87 17.30
N ASN A 353 9.69 -19.52 16.36
CA ASN A 353 10.10 -18.16 16.12
C ASN A 353 9.68 -17.68 14.73
N TYR A 354 9.48 -16.36 14.62
CA TYR A 354 9.55 -15.69 13.34
C TYR A 354 10.78 -14.78 13.29
N VAL A 355 11.36 -14.66 12.11
CA VAL A 355 12.56 -13.86 11.87
C VAL A 355 12.25 -12.83 10.78
N GLY A 356 12.16 -11.57 11.19
CA GLY A 356 11.95 -10.46 10.27
C GLY A 356 13.24 -9.78 9.88
N PHE A 357 13.36 -9.36 8.62
CA PHE A 357 14.57 -8.76 8.09
C PHE A 357 14.29 -7.62 7.10
N ALA A 358 15.28 -6.73 6.97
CA ALA A 358 15.13 -5.48 6.27
C ALA A 358 16.01 -5.38 5.02
N PRO A 359 15.49 -5.67 3.81
CA PRO A 359 16.11 -5.18 2.59
C PRO A 359 16.06 -3.65 2.56
N ARG A 360 17.06 -3.01 1.91
CA ARG A 360 17.11 -1.54 1.82
C ARG A 360 15.93 -1.02 1.00
N VAL A 361 15.08 -0.21 1.61
CA VAL A 361 13.89 0.42 1.02
C VAL A 361 13.01 -0.53 0.19
N GLY A 362 13.01 -1.83 0.53
CA GLY A 362 12.25 -2.86 -0.18
C GLY A 362 12.76 -3.22 -1.58
N ARG A 363 13.94 -2.71 -2.00
CA ARG A 363 14.55 -3.12 -3.27
C ARG A 363 15.19 -4.51 -3.11
N VAL A 364 14.83 -5.42 -4.00
CA VAL A 364 15.37 -6.78 -4.07
C VAL A 364 15.59 -7.16 -5.54
N SER A 365 16.30 -8.27 -5.77
CA SER A 365 16.38 -8.90 -7.09
C SER A 365 15.66 -10.24 -7.09
N GLY A 366 15.35 -10.78 -8.26
CA GLY A 366 14.84 -12.14 -8.39
C GLY A 366 15.82 -13.16 -7.82
N THR A 367 17.11 -13.00 -8.12
CA THR A 367 18.19 -13.81 -7.52
C THR A 367 18.16 -13.75 -5.99
N LYS A 368 17.96 -12.56 -5.42
CA LYS A 368 17.84 -12.37 -3.96
C LYS A 368 16.58 -13.02 -3.40
N LEU A 369 15.43 -12.93 -4.10
CA LEU A 369 14.19 -13.60 -3.70
C LEU A 369 14.34 -15.13 -3.73
N ALA A 370 15.00 -15.70 -4.75
CA ALA A 370 15.32 -17.13 -4.79
C ALA A 370 16.18 -17.53 -3.59
N ARG A 371 17.20 -16.73 -3.29
CA ARG A 371 18.08 -17.00 -2.15
C ARG A 371 17.34 -16.96 -0.80
N ILE A 372 16.38 -16.02 -0.63
CA ILE A 372 15.50 -15.98 0.56
C ILE A 372 14.67 -17.27 0.66
N ALA A 373 14.12 -17.75 -0.45
CA ALA A 373 13.35 -18.98 -0.48
C ALA A 373 14.21 -20.20 -0.09
N ASP A 374 15.45 -20.28 -0.60
CA ASP A 374 16.40 -21.35 -0.27
C ASP A 374 16.79 -21.33 1.21
N ILE A 375 17.04 -20.14 1.77
CA ILE A 375 17.36 -19.96 3.18
C ILE A 375 16.17 -20.40 4.05
N ALA A 376 14.94 -19.98 3.74
CA ALA A 376 13.76 -20.36 4.49
C ALA A 376 13.58 -21.89 4.52
N GLU A 377 13.63 -22.52 3.35
CA GLU A 377 13.48 -23.99 3.22
C GLU A 377 14.59 -24.77 3.93
N ALA A 378 15.85 -24.36 3.78
CA ALA A 378 16.99 -25.00 4.46
C ALA A 378 16.86 -24.97 5.99
N HIS A 379 16.17 -23.96 6.54
CA HIS A 379 15.93 -23.82 7.97
C HIS A 379 14.52 -24.30 8.40
N GLY A 380 13.81 -25.02 7.51
CA GLY A 380 12.58 -25.75 7.85
C GLY A 380 11.31 -24.91 7.81
N SER A 381 11.34 -23.73 7.20
CA SER A 381 10.15 -22.92 6.97
C SER A 381 9.66 -23.01 5.52
N ASP A 382 8.34 -23.11 5.36
CA ASP A 382 7.66 -22.96 4.06
C ASP A 382 6.81 -21.67 4.01
N ARG A 383 6.83 -20.85 5.07
CA ARG A 383 5.99 -19.66 5.17
C ARG A 383 6.78 -18.37 5.26
N ILE A 384 6.56 -17.49 4.29
CA ILE A 384 7.17 -16.17 4.21
C ILE A 384 6.06 -15.13 4.21
N ARG A 385 6.32 -13.95 4.79
CA ARG A 385 5.40 -12.82 4.79
C ARG A 385 6.09 -11.57 4.27
N THR A 386 5.37 -10.81 3.46
CA THR A 386 5.71 -9.41 3.17
C THR A 386 5.01 -8.50 4.16
N THR A 387 5.65 -7.39 4.53
CA THR A 387 5.07 -6.42 5.47
C THR A 387 4.65 -5.12 4.81
N ALA A 388 3.79 -4.35 5.47
CA ALA A 388 3.42 -3.02 5.01
C ALA A 388 4.58 -2.01 5.08
N ASP A 389 5.70 -2.36 5.68
CA ASP A 389 6.90 -1.52 5.80
C ASP A 389 8.03 -1.94 4.85
N GLN A 390 7.70 -2.64 3.73
CA GLN A 390 8.65 -3.10 2.72
C GLN A 390 9.70 -4.08 3.28
N LYS A 391 9.32 -4.90 4.27
CA LYS A 391 10.17 -5.92 4.90
C LYS A 391 9.63 -7.32 4.60
N LEU A 392 10.38 -8.32 5.01
CA LEU A 392 10.00 -9.73 4.90
C LEU A 392 10.17 -10.43 6.25
N VAL A 393 9.39 -11.49 6.44
CA VAL A 393 9.41 -12.31 7.65
C VAL A 393 9.39 -13.78 7.25
N ILE A 394 10.27 -14.59 7.81
CA ILE A 394 10.25 -16.05 7.74
C ILE A 394 9.62 -16.57 9.03
N LEU A 395 8.65 -17.47 8.91
CA LEU A 395 7.89 -18.02 10.03
C LEU A 395 8.36 -19.40 10.43
N ASP A 396 7.88 -19.90 11.58
CA ASP A 396 7.96 -21.31 12.00
C ASP A 396 9.38 -21.85 12.27
N VAL A 397 10.31 -20.98 12.63
CA VAL A 397 11.71 -21.33 12.85
C VAL A 397 11.88 -21.91 14.27
N THR A 398 12.43 -23.10 14.38
CA THR A 398 12.76 -23.72 15.68
C THR A 398 14.01 -23.09 16.31
N ASP A 399 14.12 -23.14 17.65
CA ASP A 399 15.19 -22.47 18.39
C ASP A 399 16.60 -22.85 17.93
N ASP A 400 16.80 -24.12 17.62
CA ASP A 400 18.08 -24.66 17.15
C ASP A 400 18.51 -24.17 15.77
N ARG A 401 17.60 -23.55 15.01
CA ARG A 401 17.85 -23.05 13.64
C ARG A 401 17.93 -21.53 13.53
N VAL A 402 17.52 -20.80 14.57
CA VAL A 402 17.43 -19.34 14.53
C VAL A 402 18.77 -18.69 14.18
N ASP A 403 19.85 -19.04 14.90
CA ASP A 403 21.14 -18.39 14.71
C ASP A 403 21.71 -18.66 13.31
N ALA A 404 21.61 -19.90 12.82
CA ALA A 404 22.05 -20.25 11.47
C ALA A 404 21.23 -19.53 10.39
N LEU A 405 19.92 -19.38 10.59
CA LEU A 405 19.06 -18.60 9.68
C LEU A 405 19.46 -17.12 9.67
N VAL A 406 19.69 -16.55 10.86
CA VAL A 406 20.13 -15.13 10.98
C VAL A 406 21.46 -14.93 10.27
N ASP A 407 22.45 -15.79 10.48
CA ASP A 407 23.76 -15.71 9.82
C ASP A 407 23.62 -15.80 8.30
N ALA A 408 22.77 -16.70 7.79
CA ALA A 408 22.53 -16.85 6.37
C ALA A 408 21.87 -15.62 5.74
N LEU A 409 20.92 -14.97 6.44
CA LEU A 409 20.29 -13.72 6.01
C LEU A 409 21.28 -12.53 6.03
N GLU A 410 22.06 -12.42 7.12
CA GLU A 410 23.05 -11.35 7.27
C GLU A 410 24.15 -11.43 6.19
N ALA A 411 24.57 -12.64 5.79
CA ALA A 411 25.53 -12.87 4.72
C ALA A 411 25.02 -12.36 3.35
N GLU A 412 23.70 -12.31 3.18
CA GLU A 412 23.03 -11.78 1.99
C GLU A 412 22.71 -10.27 2.08
N ASP A 413 23.22 -9.57 3.08
CA ASP A 413 22.85 -8.18 3.39
C ASP A 413 21.34 -7.99 3.67
N LEU A 414 20.69 -9.03 4.18
CA LEU A 414 19.29 -9.03 4.64
C LEU A 414 19.28 -8.90 6.17
N ARG A 415 19.37 -7.66 6.67
CA ARG A 415 19.65 -7.39 8.07
C ARG A 415 18.48 -7.74 8.98
N VAL A 416 18.74 -8.64 9.93
CA VAL A 416 17.81 -9.01 11.02
C VAL A 416 17.93 -8.04 12.19
N ARG A 417 19.12 -7.47 12.40
CA ARG A 417 19.41 -6.46 13.43
C ARG A 417 19.92 -5.17 12.80
N PRO A 418 19.11 -4.51 11.96
CA PRO A 418 19.53 -3.29 11.27
C PRO A 418 19.54 -2.09 12.21
N SER A 419 20.22 -1.01 11.79
CA SER A 419 20.05 0.32 12.37
C SER A 419 18.59 0.77 12.29
N THR A 420 18.19 1.76 13.12
CA THR A 420 16.86 2.38 12.99
C THR A 420 16.62 2.95 11.60
N PHE A 421 17.64 3.50 10.96
CA PHE A 421 17.54 4.08 9.63
C PHE A 421 17.20 3.03 8.57
N ARG A 422 17.89 1.90 8.54
CA ARG A 422 17.59 0.81 7.61
C ARG A 422 16.25 0.13 7.94
N ARG A 423 15.95 -0.01 9.22
CA ARG A 423 14.71 -0.62 9.71
C ARG A 423 13.48 0.17 9.31
N GLN A 424 13.54 1.50 9.38
CA GLN A 424 12.36 2.38 9.35
C GLN A 424 12.28 3.25 8.09
N THR A 425 13.23 3.16 7.16
CA THR A 425 13.19 3.93 5.91
C THR A 425 12.43 3.19 4.82
N MET A 426 11.53 3.90 4.15
CA MET A 426 10.79 3.43 2.98
C MET A 426 10.93 4.39 1.81
N ALA A 427 10.89 3.85 0.58
CA ALA A 427 10.85 4.64 -0.63
C ALA A 427 9.81 4.09 -1.62
N CYS A 428 9.13 4.99 -2.34
CA CYS A 428 8.31 4.58 -3.48
C CYS A 428 9.21 4.21 -4.67
N THR A 429 8.62 3.83 -5.79
CA THR A 429 9.36 3.40 -7.00
C THR A 429 10.29 4.49 -7.57
N GLY A 430 9.93 5.79 -7.43
CA GLY A 430 10.76 6.89 -7.92
C GLY A 430 10.75 7.08 -9.43
N ILE A 431 11.61 7.98 -9.91
CA ILE A 431 11.69 8.39 -11.32
C ILE A 431 12.23 7.27 -12.23
N GLU A 432 12.93 6.30 -11.66
CA GLU A 432 13.51 5.19 -12.41
C GLU A 432 12.46 4.45 -13.27
N TYR A 433 11.25 4.24 -12.72
CA TYR A 433 10.18 3.53 -13.41
C TYR A 433 8.84 4.27 -13.44
N CYS A 434 8.60 5.23 -12.54
CA CYS A 434 7.30 5.84 -12.38
C CYS A 434 7.17 7.14 -13.20
N LYS A 435 6.23 7.18 -14.15
CA LYS A 435 5.95 8.37 -14.98
C LYS A 435 5.48 9.60 -14.20
N LEU A 436 4.95 9.40 -13.00
CA LEU A 436 4.45 10.49 -12.15
C LEU A 436 5.52 11.05 -11.22
N ALA A 437 6.67 10.42 -11.12
CA ALA A 437 7.75 10.86 -10.25
C ALA A 437 8.52 12.04 -10.86
N ILE A 438 9.05 12.86 -9.98
CA ILE A 438 9.85 14.06 -10.29
C ILE A 438 11.29 13.83 -9.85
N VAL A 439 11.52 12.96 -8.87
CA VAL A 439 12.84 12.72 -8.28
C VAL A 439 13.09 11.22 -8.11
N GLU A 440 14.37 10.87 -8.02
CA GLU A 440 14.80 9.54 -7.61
C GLU A 440 14.49 9.30 -6.13
N THR A 441 14.13 8.08 -5.77
CA THR A 441 13.78 7.73 -4.38
C THR A 441 14.47 6.50 -3.84
N LYS A 442 14.56 5.40 -4.62
CA LYS A 442 15.17 4.15 -4.14
C LYS A 442 16.68 4.31 -3.92
N ALA A 443 17.39 4.78 -4.93
CA ALA A 443 18.84 5.03 -4.82
C ALA A 443 19.15 6.11 -3.77
N ARG A 444 18.34 7.19 -3.72
CA ARG A 444 18.48 8.24 -2.70
C ARG A 444 18.19 7.70 -1.28
N GLY A 445 17.20 6.84 -1.12
CA GLY A 445 16.91 6.22 0.17
C GLY A 445 18.01 5.29 0.65
N ILE A 446 18.61 4.51 -0.25
CA ILE A 446 19.77 3.65 0.04
C ILE A 446 20.95 4.51 0.48
N SER A 447 21.32 5.53 -0.31
CA SER A 447 22.41 6.44 0.01
C SER A 447 22.18 7.19 1.33
N LEU A 448 20.94 7.62 1.60
CA LEU A 448 20.60 8.28 2.87
C LEU A 448 20.79 7.33 4.07
N ILE A 449 20.38 6.07 3.97
CA ILE A 449 20.60 5.06 5.02
C ILE A 449 22.11 4.93 5.28
N ASP A 450 22.92 4.71 4.24
CA ASP A 450 24.35 4.51 4.37
C ASP A 450 25.05 5.73 5.01
N GLU A 451 24.66 6.95 4.63
CA GLU A 451 25.17 8.18 5.21
C GLU A 451 24.76 8.35 6.69
N LEU A 452 23.51 8.09 7.03
CA LEU A 452 23.05 8.22 8.41
C LEU A 452 23.65 7.15 9.32
N GLU A 453 23.79 5.91 8.86
CA GLU A 453 24.50 4.84 9.60
C GLU A 453 25.95 5.23 9.90
N ARG A 454 26.63 5.88 8.96
CA ARG A 454 28.01 6.35 9.14
C ARG A 454 28.12 7.57 10.07
N ARG A 455 27.17 8.51 9.98
CA ARG A 455 27.20 9.80 10.72
C ARG A 455 26.61 9.70 12.12
N LEU A 456 25.67 8.79 12.33
CA LEU A 456 24.89 8.58 13.56
C LEU A 456 24.81 7.08 13.90
N PRO A 457 25.97 6.39 14.09
CA PRO A 457 26.01 4.93 14.23
C PRO A 457 25.22 4.41 15.44
N ASP A 458 25.17 5.19 16.53
CA ASP A 458 24.54 4.83 17.79
C ASP A 458 23.23 5.61 18.03
N PHE A 459 22.52 6.02 16.97
CA PHE A 459 21.27 6.75 17.12
C PHE A 459 20.22 5.90 17.84
N PRO A 460 19.74 6.31 19.04
CA PRO A 460 19.01 5.42 19.93
C PRO A 460 17.50 5.36 19.67
N GLU A 461 16.95 6.33 18.94
CA GLU A 461 15.50 6.51 18.82
C GLU A 461 14.94 5.83 17.57
N PRO A 462 13.71 5.29 17.65
CA PRO A 462 13.01 4.87 16.44
C PRO A 462 12.64 6.10 15.60
N ILE A 463 12.96 6.06 14.29
CA ILE A 463 12.67 7.17 13.39
C ILE A 463 12.24 6.64 12.02
N THR A 464 11.08 7.05 11.55
CA THR A 464 10.56 6.69 10.23
C THR A 464 10.92 7.75 9.20
N ILE A 465 11.56 7.34 8.08
CA ILE A 465 11.93 8.23 6.98
C ILE A 465 11.28 7.71 5.69
N ASN A 466 10.36 8.47 5.10
CA ASN A 466 9.62 8.03 3.94
C ASN A 466 9.87 8.94 2.73
N LEU A 467 10.39 8.37 1.63
CA LEU A 467 10.72 9.09 0.40
C LEU A 467 9.68 8.85 -0.68
N ASN A 468 9.15 9.93 -1.25
CA ASN A 468 8.17 9.86 -2.33
C ASN A 468 8.57 10.73 -3.52
N GLY A 469 8.56 10.16 -4.73
CA GLY A 469 8.94 10.85 -5.96
C GLY A 469 7.96 11.92 -6.43
N CYS A 470 6.74 12.00 -5.85
CA CYS A 470 5.69 12.93 -6.24
C CYS A 470 4.63 13.11 -5.13
N PRO A 471 3.59 13.98 -5.30
CA PRO A 471 2.56 14.19 -4.28
C PRO A 471 1.63 13.01 -3.99
N ASN A 472 1.71 11.89 -4.71
CA ASN A 472 0.77 10.77 -4.55
C ASN A 472 0.91 9.99 -3.24
N SER A 473 2.01 10.16 -2.51
CA SER A 473 2.26 9.55 -1.19
C SER A 473 2.16 8.01 -1.20
N CYS A 474 2.83 7.39 -2.15
CA CYS A 474 2.89 5.93 -2.22
C CYS A 474 3.71 5.33 -1.07
N ALA A 475 4.70 6.06 -0.54
CA ALA A 475 5.47 5.70 0.64
C ALA A 475 5.01 6.45 1.91
N ARG A 476 3.75 6.88 2.00
CA ARG A 476 3.09 7.36 3.23
C ARG A 476 3.78 8.55 3.92
N ILE A 477 4.31 9.50 3.17
CA ILE A 477 5.12 10.63 3.70
C ILE A 477 4.40 11.50 4.74
N GLN A 478 3.06 11.57 4.72
CA GLN A 478 2.33 12.43 5.66
C GLN A 478 2.24 11.84 7.07
N VAL A 479 2.51 10.55 7.24
CA VAL A 479 2.43 9.83 8.51
C VAL A 479 3.77 9.23 8.94
N ALA A 480 4.85 9.80 8.45
CA ALA A 480 6.22 9.49 8.87
C ALA A 480 6.79 10.60 9.73
N ASP A 481 7.74 10.27 10.61
CA ASP A 481 8.50 11.26 11.38
C ASP A 481 9.19 12.26 10.44
N ILE A 482 9.84 11.76 9.39
CA ILE A 482 10.42 12.56 8.32
C ILE A 482 9.84 12.10 6.99
N GLY A 483 8.93 12.88 6.44
CA GLY A 483 8.30 12.64 5.14
C GLY A 483 8.88 13.53 4.05
N LEU A 484 9.41 12.94 2.99
CA LEU A 484 10.13 13.61 1.91
C LEU A 484 9.31 13.54 0.62
N LYS A 485 8.69 14.67 0.24
CA LYS A 485 7.90 14.79 -0.99
C LYS A 485 8.74 15.35 -2.13
N GLY A 486 9.01 14.54 -3.14
CA GLY A 486 9.80 14.90 -4.32
C GLY A 486 9.20 16.07 -5.11
N GLN A 487 10.06 16.97 -5.48
CA GLN A 487 9.80 18.13 -6.34
C GLN A 487 11.12 18.72 -6.87
N LEU A 488 11.06 19.65 -7.80
CA LEU A 488 12.21 20.48 -8.13
C LEU A 488 12.40 21.57 -7.07
N VAL A 489 13.66 21.84 -6.75
CA VAL A 489 14.10 22.85 -5.78
C VAL A 489 15.17 23.71 -6.45
N THR A 490 15.12 25.01 -6.21
CA THR A 490 16.19 25.89 -6.68
C THR A 490 17.43 25.70 -5.81
N ASP A 491 18.52 25.26 -6.40
CA ASP A 491 19.83 25.24 -5.76
C ASP A 491 20.29 26.71 -5.52
N ARG A 492 20.61 27.02 -4.28
CA ARG A 492 21.00 28.38 -3.90
C ARG A 492 22.36 28.82 -4.43
N ALA A 493 23.25 27.86 -4.70
CA ALA A 493 24.59 28.15 -5.19
C ALA A 493 24.60 28.41 -6.69
N THR A 494 23.84 27.65 -7.47
CA THR A 494 23.82 27.72 -8.93
C THR A 494 22.63 28.47 -9.51
N GLY A 495 21.52 28.59 -8.75
CA GLY A 495 20.24 29.12 -9.23
C GLY A 495 19.44 28.13 -10.10
N GLU A 496 19.92 26.94 -10.33
CA GLU A 496 19.31 25.93 -11.17
C GLU A 496 18.20 25.16 -10.43
N GLN A 497 17.26 24.60 -11.21
CA GLN A 497 16.24 23.69 -10.69
C GLN A 497 16.80 22.27 -10.66
N VAL A 498 16.99 21.74 -9.46
CA VAL A 498 17.53 20.40 -9.22
C VAL A 498 16.51 19.51 -8.51
N GLU A 499 16.74 18.20 -8.49
CA GLU A 499 15.96 17.28 -7.67
C GLU A 499 16.06 17.64 -6.19
N GLY A 500 14.93 17.56 -5.49
CA GLY A 500 14.91 17.84 -4.06
C GLY A 500 13.56 17.49 -3.44
N PHE A 501 13.39 17.85 -2.18
CA PHE A 501 12.25 17.44 -1.39
C PHE A 501 11.61 18.60 -0.62
N GLN A 502 10.28 18.63 -0.62
CA GLN A 502 9.52 19.32 0.42
C GLN A 502 9.44 18.41 1.64
N VAL A 503 9.85 18.93 2.78
CA VAL A 503 9.88 18.15 4.03
C VAL A 503 8.55 18.27 4.79
N HIS A 504 8.11 17.15 5.38
CA HIS A 504 7.01 17.02 6.32
C HIS A 504 7.56 16.35 7.59
N LEU A 505 7.37 16.92 8.77
CA LEU A 505 7.95 16.44 10.02
C LEU A 505 6.88 16.09 11.04
N GLY A 506 7.13 15.04 11.83
CA GLY A 506 6.30 14.67 12.97
C GLY A 506 4.94 14.10 12.60
N GLY A 507 4.85 13.36 11.48
CA GLY A 507 3.66 12.57 11.17
C GLY A 507 3.63 11.27 11.96
N GLY A 508 2.43 10.71 12.18
CA GLY A 508 2.26 9.46 12.90
C GLY A 508 0.89 8.82 12.68
N MET A 509 0.76 7.60 13.18
CA MET A 509 -0.48 6.83 13.27
C MET A 509 -0.67 6.30 14.68
N GLY A 510 -1.83 5.72 15.00
CA GLY A 510 -2.13 5.23 16.32
C GLY A 510 -2.36 6.36 17.32
N LEU A 511 -1.83 6.24 18.53
CA LEU A 511 -1.96 7.26 19.58
C LEU A 511 -1.36 8.60 19.21
N ASN A 512 -0.34 8.60 18.35
CA ASN A 512 0.29 9.80 17.82
C ASN A 512 -0.24 10.17 16.41
N ALA A 513 -1.48 9.75 16.08
CA ALA A 513 -2.05 9.98 14.76
C ALA A 513 -2.11 11.47 14.42
N GLY A 514 -1.38 11.84 13.39
CA GLY A 514 -1.29 13.20 12.90
C GLY A 514 -0.59 13.27 11.55
N PHE A 515 -0.92 14.29 10.77
CA PHE A 515 -0.19 14.53 9.53
C PHE A 515 1.02 15.42 9.79
N GLY A 516 2.16 15.01 9.24
CA GLY A 516 3.40 15.73 9.40
C GLY A 516 3.28 17.22 9.09
N ARG A 517 3.87 18.03 9.97
CA ARG A 517 3.93 19.49 9.87
C ARG A 517 4.72 19.88 8.61
N LYS A 518 4.06 20.55 7.70
CA LYS A 518 4.70 21.14 6.53
C LYS A 518 5.18 22.52 6.87
N VAL A 519 6.45 22.67 7.20
CA VAL A 519 7.06 23.99 7.42
C VAL A 519 7.14 24.73 6.08
N ARG A 520 6.61 25.95 6.05
CA ARG A 520 6.55 26.76 4.83
C ARG A 520 7.96 27.08 4.33
N GLY A 521 8.24 26.76 3.06
CA GLY A 521 9.55 27.03 2.47
C GLY A 521 10.64 26.01 2.84
N LEU A 522 10.38 25.07 3.75
CA LEU A 522 11.36 24.04 4.10
C LEU A 522 11.49 23.04 2.97
N LYS A 523 12.55 23.21 2.22
CA LYS A 523 12.94 22.36 1.08
C LYS A 523 14.44 22.11 1.16
N THR A 524 14.85 20.92 0.74
CA THR A 524 16.26 20.55 0.61
C THR A 524 16.50 20.02 -0.79
N THR A 525 17.70 20.28 -1.34
CA THR A 525 18.15 19.57 -2.54
C THR A 525 18.34 18.08 -2.22
N ALA A 526 18.37 17.24 -3.21
CA ALA A 526 18.62 15.82 -2.99
C ALA A 526 20.03 15.54 -2.44
N ASP A 527 20.99 16.37 -2.81
CA ASP A 527 22.40 16.23 -2.39
C ASP A 527 22.61 16.72 -0.95
N ASP A 528 21.90 17.78 -0.51
CA ASP A 528 21.94 18.28 0.88
C ASP A 528 21.08 17.46 1.85
N LEU A 529 20.34 16.46 1.36
CA LEU A 529 19.39 15.70 2.18
C LEU A 529 20.03 15.02 3.41
N PRO A 530 21.21 14.36 3.32
CA PRO A 530 21.84 13.76 4.48
C PRO A 530 22.21 14.78 5.55
N ASP A 531 22.74 15.94 5.15
CA ASP A 531 23.13 17.03 6.07
C ASP A 531 21.92 17.63 6.78
N TYR A 532 20.81 17.77 6.05
CA TYR A 532 19.56 18.25 6.62
C TYR A 532 19.00 17.27 7.65
N VAL A 533 18.90 15.98 7.31
CA VAL A 533 18.33 14.96 8.21
C VAL A 533 19.20 14.79 9.45
N GLU A 534 20.52 14.72 9.31
CA GLU A 534 21.44 14.65 10.45
C GLU A 534 21.25 15.83 11.39
N ARG A 535 21.18 17.05 10.88
CA ARG A 535 21.02 18.26 11.69
C ARG A 535 19.71 18.23 12.50
N VAL A 536 18.60 17.84 11.88
CA VAL A 536 17.31 17.77 12.57
C VAL A 536 17.32 16.68 13.64
N LEU A 537 17.92 15.52 13.36
CA LEU A 537 18.00 14.42 14.32
C LEU A 537 18.90 14.76 15.51
N ARG A 538 20.02 15.44 15.30
CA ARG A 538 20.87 15.92 16.40
C ARG A 538 20.16 16.93 17.28
N ARG A 539 19.44 17.91 16.69
CA ARG A 539 18.62 18.86 17.45
C ARG A 539 17.51 18.17 18.25
N PHE A 540 16.87 17.15 17.67
CA PHE A 540 15.91 16.34 18.41
C PHE A 540 16.54 15.71 19.66
N LEU A 541 17.69 15.05 19.51
CA LEU A 541 18.38 14.43 20.65
C LEU A 541 18.79 15.44 21.72
N ASP A 542 19.21 16.64 21.30
CA ASP A 542 19.64 17.71 22.22
C ASP A 542 18.47 18.37 22.97
N GLN A 543 17.28 18.38 22.39
CA GLN A 543 16.14 19.16 22.89
C GLN A 543 14.95 18.31 23.38
N LYS A 544 14.96 17.00 23.12
CA LYS A 544 13.85 16.12 23.53
C LYS A 544 13.76 16.02 25.05
N GLU A 545 12.54 15.89 25.56
CA GLU A 545 12.25 15.53 26.94
C GLU A 545 12.35 14.00 27.13
N ASP A 546 12.44 13.55 28.37
CA ASP A 546 12.51 12.11 28.69
C ASP A 546 11.25 11.39 28.17
N GLY A 547 11.47 10.35 27.34
CA GLY A 547 10.38 9.59 26.73
C GLY A 547 9.65 10.28 25.59
N GLU A 548 10.08 11.49 25.19
CA GLU A 548 9.43 12.23 24.11
C GLU A 548 9.76 11.64 22.74
N ALA A 549 8.71 11.29 21.99
CA ALA A 549 8.85 10.85 20.61
C ALA A 549 9.11 12.03 19.63
N PHE A 550 9.72 11.74 18.49
CA PHE A 550 10.04 12.76 17.47
C PHE A 550 8.83 13.62 17.06
N ALA A 551 7.67 13.00 16.85
CA ALA A 551 6.45 13.71 16.49
C ALA A 551 5.99 14.71 17.56
N GLN A 552 6.16 14.37 18.84
CA GLN A 552 5.82 15.24 19.97
C GLN A 552 6.78 16.42 20.04
N TRP A 553 8.08 16.18 19.91
CA TRP A 553 9.08 17.25 19.83
C TRP A 553 8.80 18.21 18.66
N VAL A 554 8.54 17.71 17.47
CA VAL A 554 8.20 18.53 16.29
C VAL A 554 6.99 19.43 16.55
N ALA A 555 5.99 18.94 17.28
CA ALA A 555 4.78 19.72 17.57
C ALA A 555 5.08 21.01 18.36
N ARG A 556 6.08 20.97 19.29
CA ARG A 556 6.48 22.10 20.13
C ARG A 556 7.70 22.88 19.61
N ALA A 557 8.51 22.28 18.74
CA ALA A 557 9.74 22.87 18.24
C ALA A 557 9.48 24.16 17.43
N ALA A 558 10.37 25.12 17.57
CA ALA A 558 10.34 26.33 16.77
C ALA A 558 10.70 26.01 15.29
N GLU A 559 10.20 26.80 14.34
CA GLU A 559 10.49 26.60 12.92
C GLU A 559 12.00 26.66 12.61
N ALA A 560 12.74 27.49 13.36
CA ALA A 560 14.21 27.58 13.22
C ALA A 560 14.93 26.29 13.61
N ASP A 561 14.38 25.50 14.53
CA ASP A 561 14.95 24.22 14.93
C ASP A 561 14.67 23.11 13.92
N LEU A 562 13.62 23.26 13.13
CA LEU A 562 13.22 22.34 12.09
C LEU A 562 13.84 22.65 10.71
N ALA A 563 14.46 23.81 10.56
CA ALA A 563 15.03 24.32 9.30
C ALA A 563 16.45 23.80 9.01
#